data_3d5bc4aa7c8baa5be0b367da6c1ea1b5
#
_entry.id   3d5bc4aa7c8baa5be0b367da6c1ea1b5
#
_cell.length_a   1.000
_cell.length_b   1.000
_cell.length_c   1.000
_cell.angle_alpha   90.00
_cell.angle_beta   90.00
_cell.angle_gamma   90.00
#
_symmetry.space_group_name_H-M   'P 1'
#
loop_
_entity.id
_entity.type
_entity.pdbx_description
1 polymer ?
#
loop_
_entity_poly.entity_id
_entity_poly.type
_entity_poly.pdbx_seq_one_letter_code
_entity_poly.pdbx_strand_id
1 'polypeptide(L)'
;MGYKSQKKEVMISSEIGKEIIKKELPLIPKLPGVYKMLSDKDQILYVGKAKNLPNRLKSYVSEKNHIIRTERMLSQTRKIEITTTSNESEALLLEANLIKKHKPKFNILLRDDKSFPFIFIGNKDKWSQIKRHRGKKTKEGFYFGPFASAGSANWTIKMIQKIFHLRVCDDTVFKNRERPCILYQIKRCSGPCVGYIDESEYKRTVDDAIEFVSGKSRKIQKNLSDQMEKASESLDFEKAGILRDRIKSLNIIQSSQRINEANLVEADVIAAYKESGQTCIQVFFYRSKQNWGNQAFFPKHDPDENLGNILNSFVSQFYENKSVPSSIILSQEIKEKILIEKTLTQKEGKQVNISVAKKGSKLKVINQAIKNAKDSLN
;
A
#
# COMPACT_ATOMS: atom_id res chain seq x y z
N MET A 1 38.20 5.02 -27.38
CA MET A 1 38.48 6.46 -27.08
C MET A 1 37.29 7.26 -26.61
N GLY A 2 36.05 6.96 -26.97
CA GLY A 2 34.85 7.77 -26.62
C GLY A 2 34.47 7.85 -25.15
N TYR A 3 34.67 6.79 -24.37
CA TYR A 3 34.20 6.75 -22.97
C TYR A 3 35.00 7.65 -22.00
N LYS A 4 36.32 7.81 -22.23
CA LYS A 4 37.15 8.71 -21.41
C LYS A 4 36.91 10.18 -21.71
N SER A 5 36.60 10.54 -22.97
CA SER A 5 36.27 11.92 -23.38
C SER A 5 34.96 12.39 -22.78
N GLN A 6 33.90 11.58 -22.85
CA GLN A 6 32.60 11.92 -22.26
C GLN A 6 32.66 12.07 -20.73
N LYS A 7 33.48 11.25 -20.05
CA LYS A 7 33.67 11.35 -18.59
C LYS A 7 34.37 12.65 -18.21
N LYS A 8 35.29 13.15 -19.03
CA LYS A 8 36.03 14.39 -18.79
C LYS A 8 35.15 15.63 -19.04
N GLU A 9 34.32 15.63 -20.09
CA GLU A 9 33.34 16.71 -20.36
C GLU A 9 32.26 16.82 -19.25
N VAL A 10 31.75 15.69 -18.78
CA VAL A 10 30.77 15.65 -17.68
C VAL A 10 31.40 16.14 -16.35
N MET A 11 32.68 15.84 -16.10
CA MET A 11 33.40 16.35 -14.93
C MET A 11 33.61 17.87 -14.99
N ILE A 12 34.01 18.44 -16.11
CA ILE A 12 34.21 19.89 -16.26
C ILE A 12 32.87 20.63 -16.11
N SER A 13 31.79 20.07 -16.59
CA SER A 13 30.48 20.72 -16.51
C SER A 13 29.83 20.60 -15.13
N SER A 14 30.19 19.62 -14.30
CA SER A 14 29.68 19.47 -12.92
C SER A 14 30.18 20.55 -11.97
N GLU A 15 31.33 21.18 -12.25
CA GLU A 15 31.86 22.28 -11.45
C GLU A 15 30.92 23.50 -11.41
N ILE A 16 30.16 23.76 -12.48
CA ILE A 16 29.17 24.84 -12.51
C ILE A 16 28.13 24.66 -11.40
N GLY A 17 27.55 23.47 -11.26
CA GLY A 17 26.58 23.19 -10.19
C GLY A 17 27.22 23.26 -8.79
N LYS A 18 28.48 22.83 -8.63
CA LYS A 18 29.21 22.92 -7.37
C LYS A 18 29.49 24.38 -6.98
N GLU A 19 29.82 25.24 -7.95
CA GLU A 19 30.04 26.67 -7.70
C GLU A 19 28.75 27.37 -7.26
N ILE A 20 27.60 27.03 -7.88
CA ILE A 20 26.28 27.53 -7.48
C ILE A 20 26.01 27.12 -6.02
N ILE A 21 26.23 25.84 -5.70
CA ILE A 21 26.07 25.36 -4.31
C ILE A 21 26.98 26.14 -3.35
N LYS A 22 28.25 26.31 -3.67
CA LYS A 22 29.23 27.06 -2.84
C LYS A 22 28.76 28.48 -2.56
N LYS A 23 28.22 29.16 -3.58
CA LYS A 23 27.73 30.53 -3.48
C LYS A 23 26.52 30.67 -2.57
N GLU A 24 25.61 29.70 -2.62
CA GLU A 24 24.38 29.72 -1.82
C GLU A 24 24.59 29.21 -0.38
N LEU A 25 25.60 28.36 -0.11
CA LEU A 25 25.86 27.73 1.19
C LEU A 25 25.83 28.68 2.39
N PRO A 26 26.43 29.92 2.32
CA PRO A 26 26.43 30.86 3.46
C PRO A 26 25.02 31.37 3.83
N LEU A 27 24.10 31.36 2.90
CA LEU A 27 22.73 31.86 3.06
C LEU A 27 21.76 30.81 3.58
N ILE A 28 22.17 29.53 3.62
CA ILE A 28 21.28 28.42 3.93
C ILE A 28 21.22 28.19 5.44
N PRO A 29 20.01 28.19 6.06
CA PRO A 29 19.86 27.97 7.48
C PRO A 29 20.22 26.53 7.89
N LYS A 30 20.82 26.37 9.08
CA LYS A 30 21.18 25.07 9.67
C LYS A 30 19.95 24.35 10.24
N LEU A 31 18.93 24.16 9.41
CA LEU A 31 17.64 23.55 9.75
C LEU A 31 17.38 22.30 8.89
N PRO A 32 16.50 21.41 9.34
CA PRO A 32 15.99 20.35 8.49
C PRO A 32 15.13 20.95 7.35
N GLY A 33 15.07 20.25 6.23
CA GLY A 33 14.26 20.72 5.09
C GLY A 33 14.52 19.95 3.81
N VAL A 34 13.96 20.49 2.73
CA VAL A 34 14.06 19.95 1.39
C VAL A 34 14.71 20.98 0.47
N TYR A 35 15.59 20.51 -0.39
CA TYR A 35 16.21 21.32 -1.45
C TYR A 35 15.82 20.77 -2.82
N LYS A 36 15.66 21.69 -3.78
CA LYS A 36 15.42 21.38 -5.19
C LYS A 36 16.59 21.90 -6.01
N MET A 37 17.08 21.08 -6.92
CA MET A 37 18.04 21.48 -7.93
C MET A 37 17.30 21.72 -9.24
N LEU A 38 17.47 22.89 -9.85
CA LEU A 38 16.76 23.31 -11.05
C LEU A 38 17.74 23.56 -12.20
N SER A 39 17.24 23.34 -13.43
CA SER A 39 17.95 23.68 -14.66
C SER A 39 17.86 25.17 -14.96
N ASP A 40 18.47 25.58 -16.07
CA ASP A 40 18.36 26.92 -16.66
C ASP A 40 16.91 27.31 -17.06
N LYS A 41 16.07 26.32 -17.32
CA LYS A 41 14.65 26.49 -17.68
C LYS A 41 13.70 26.30 -16.48
N ASP A 42 14.19 26.48 -15.26
CA ASP A 42 13.45 26.24 -14.00
C ASP A 42 12.83 24.83 -13.87
N GLN A 43 13.33 23.87 -14.62
CA GLN A 43 12.91 22.48 -14.49
C GLN A 43 13.53 21.85 -13.25
N ILE A 44 12.72 21.24 -12.38
CA ILE A 44 13.20 20.52 -11.21
C ILE A 44 13.90 19.24 -11.66
N LEU A 45 15.21 19.19 -11.47
CA LEU A 45 16.08 18.08 -11.80
C LEU A 45 16.11 17.02 -10.71
N TYR A 46 16.15 17.50 -9.46
CA TYR A 46 16.27 16.65 -8.27
C TYR A 46 15.62 17.30 -7.05
N VAL A 47 15.03 16.50 -6.19
CA VAL A 47 14.53 16.87 -4.88
C VAL A 47 15.22 15.99 -3.85
N GLY A 48 15.76 16.60 -2.79
CA GLY A 48 16.38 15.85 -1.70
C GLY A 48 16.09 16.51 -0.36
N LYS A 49 16.02 15.68 0.69
CA LYS A 49 15.87 16.12 2.07
C LYS A 49 17.20 16.18 2.81
N ALA A 50 17.22 16.92 3.90
CA ALA A 50 18.34 16.96 4.82
C ALA A 50 17.87 17.18 6.26
N LYS A 51 18.58 16.58 7.22
CA LYS A 51 18.49 16.95 8.64
C LYS A 51 19.17 18.29 8.90
N ASN A 52 20.20 18.60 8.13
CA ASN A 52 20.94 19.86 8.13
C ASN A 52 21.25 20.21 6.67
N LEU A 53 20.54 21.20 6.14
CA LEU A 53 20.63 21.59 4.74
C LEU A 53 22.03 21.98 4.29
N PRO A 54 22.79 22.87 5.00
CA PRO A 54 24.16 23.22 4.61
C PRO A 54 25.10 22.01 4.57
N ASN A 55 25.04 21.13 5.57
CA ASN A 55 25.91 19.93 5.62
C ASN A 55 25.64 19.00 4.43
N ARG A 56 24.38 18.81 4.09
CA ARG A 56 23.98 17.97 2.95
C ARG A 56 24.44 18.56 1.63
N LEU A 57 24.25 19.84 1.43
CA LEU A 57 24.66 20.51 0.19
C LEU A 57 26.18 20.61 0.08
N LYS A 58 26.89 20.80 1.21
CA LYS A 58 28.34 20.76 1.25
C LYS A 58 28.91 19.41 0.78
N SER A 59 28.24 18.29 1.03
CA SER A 59 28.70 16.96 0.57
C SER A 59 28.80 16.88 -0.96
N TYR A 60 27.93 17.56 -1.70
CA TYR A 60 28.04 17.63 -3.17
C TYR A 60 29.26 18.39 -3.67
N VAL A 61 29.76 19.30 -2.86
CA VAL A 61 30.94 20.13 -3.21
C VAL A 61 32.24 19.43 -2.79
N SER A 62 32.25 18.76 -1.64
CA SER A 62 33.46 18.21 -1.02
C SER A 62 33.84 16.83 -1.52
N GLU A 63 32.88 16.02 -1.98
CA GLU A 63 33.18 14.68 -2.49
C GLU A 63 33.85 14.77 -3.86
N LYS A 64 35.06 14.18 -3.96
CA LYS A 64 35.85 14.16 -5.20
C LYS A 64 35.33 13.15 -6.24
N ASN A 65 34.62 12.10 -5.80
CA ASN A 65 34.11 11.04 -6.69
C ASN A 65 32.63 10.82 -6.46
N HIS A 66 31.80 11.57 -7.16
CA HIS A 66 30.37 11.29 -7.23
C HIS A 66 30.06 10.17 -8.22
N ILE A 67 28.97 9.47 -7.98
CA ILE A 67 28.37 8.56 -8.98
C ILE A 67 28.05 9.39 -10.22
N ILE A 68 28.23 8.82 -11.40
CA ILE A 68 28.02 9.47 -12.72
C ILE A 68 26.68 10.23 -12.79
N ARG A 69 25.62 9.67 -12.18
CA ARG A 69 24.32 10.31 -12.10
C ARG A 69 24.32 11.64 -11.35
N THR A 70 25.02 11.70 -10.19
CA THR A 70 25.14 12.92 -9.40
C THR A 70 25.94 13.97 -10.17
N GLU A 71 26.99 13.58 -10.87
CA GLU A 71 27.75 14.50 -11.73
C GLU A 71 26.91 15.06 -12.87
N ARG A 72 26.12 14.19 -13.54
CA ARG A 72 25.17 14.65 -14.58
C ARG A 72 24.07 15.57 -14.03
N MET A 73 23.63 15.36 -12.80
CA MET A 73 22.68 16.24 -12.12
C MET A 73 23.34 17.61 -11.85
N LEU A 74 24.52 17.63 -11.26
CA LEU A 74 25.29 18.86 -10.97
C LEU A 74 25.61 19.63 -12.25
N SER A 75 25.96 18.94 -13.34
CA SER A 75 26.26 19.61 -14.62
C SER A 75 25.06 20.37 -15.20
N GLN A 76 23.85 19.94 -14.90
CA GLN A 76 22.60 20.57 -15.35
C GLN A 76 22.03 21.56 -14.34
N THR A 77 22.51 21.57 -13.09
CA THR A 77 22.02 22.46 -12.04
C THR A 77 22.45 23.91 -12.29
N ARG A 78 21.48 24.84 -12.25
CA ARG A 78 21.69 26.28 -12.41
C ARG A 78 21.12 27.10 -11.27
N LYS A 79 20.23 26.52 -10.47
CA LYS A 79 19.57 27.17 -9.35
C LYS A 79 19.26 26.17 -8.26
N ILE A 80 19.24 26.62 -7.00
CA ILE A 80 18.81 25.81 -5.85
C ILE A 80 17.67 26.55 -5.15
N GLU A 81 16.62 25.82 -4.81
CA GLU A 81 15.54 26.32 -3.97
C GLU A 81 15.50 25.50 -2.68
N ILE A 82 15.28 26.18 -1.57
CA ILE A 82 15.27 25.59 -0.23
C ILE A 82 13.92 25.81 0.42
N THR A 83 13.42 24.78 1.07
CA THR A 83 12.24 24.85 1.95
C THR A 83 12.62 24.23 3.29
N THR A 84 12.63 25.04 4.34
CA THR A 84 12.87 24.56 5.71
C THR A 84 11.63 23.88 6.28
N THR A 85 11.83 22.94 7.18
CA THR A 85 10.76 22.23 7.90
C THR A 85 11.05 22.23 9.39
N SER A 86 10.06 21.98 10.23
CA SER A 86 10.22 21.96 11.68
C SER A 86 11.03 20.75 12.18
N ASN A 87 11.02 19.65 11.42
CA ASN A 87 11.71 18.40 11.76
C ASN A 87 12.02 17.54 10.52
N GLU A 88 12.82 16.50 10.72
CA GLU A 88 13.25 15.60 9.65
C GLU A 88 12.10 14.72 9.08
N SER A 89 11.08 14.40 9.90
CA SER A 89 9.89 13.67 9.45
C SER A 89 9.07 14.49 8.46
N GLU A 90 8.89 15.78 8.72
CA GLU A 90 8.24 16.70 7.77
C GLU A 90 9.05 16.84 6.47
N ALA A 91 10.39 16.91 6.58
CA ALA A 91 11.26 16.94 5.40
C ALA A 91 11.08 15.68 4.54
N LEU A 92 10.96 14.49 5.16
CA LEU A 92 10.74 13.23 4.44
C LEU A 92 9.39 13.22 3.71
N LEU A 93 8.32 13.66 4.36
CA LEU A 93 6.99 13.74 3.74
C LEU A 93 6.95 14.78 2.61
N LEU A 94 7.57 15.94 2.82
CA LEU A 94 7.65 16.99 1.81
C LEU A 94 8.47 16.54 0.59
N GLU A 95 9.60 15.87 0.80
CA GLU A 95 10.39 15.27 -0.28
C GLU A 95 9.57 14.30 -1.11
N ALA A 96 8.89 13.33 -0.47
CA ALA A 96 8.04 12.35 -1.15
C ALA A 96 6.93 13.02 -1.98
N ASN A 97 6.25 14.02 -1.40
CA ASN A 97 5.22 14.81 -2.08
C ASN A 97 5.75 15.56 -3.31
N LEU A 98 6.90 16.21 -3.18
CA LEU A 98 7.51 16.98 -4.28
C LEU A 98 8.00 16.04 -5.39
N ILE A 99 8.61 14.90 -5.05
CA ILE A 99 9.02 13.89 -6.04
C ILE A 99 7.81 13.39 -6.82
N LYS A 100 6.71 13.08 -6.15
CA LYS A 100 5.48 12.62 -6.76
C LYS A 100 4.84 13.66 -7.67
N LYS A 101 4.79 14.92 -7.21
CA LYS A 101 4.21 16.04 -7.94
C LYS A 101 4.99 16.38 -9.19
N HIS A 102 6.31 16.50 -9.07
CA HIS A 102 7.18 17.05 -10.13
C HIS A 102 7.89 15.98 -10.96
N LYS A 103 7.98 14.74 -10.47
CA LYS A 103 8.63 13.59 -11.13
C LYS A 103 10.04 13.94 -11.66
N PRO A 104 10.96 14.44 -10.80
CA PRO A 104 12.25 14.94 -11.23
C PRO A 104 13.09 13.85 -11.91
N LYS A 105 13.86 14.24 -12.93
CA LYS A 105 14.64 13.33 -13.76
C LYS A 105 15.66 12.48 -12.98
N PHE A 106 16.24 13.07 -11.93
CA PHE A 106 17.29 12.45 -11.12
C PHE A 106 16.81 11.88 -9.78
N ASN A 107 15.50 11.71 -9.56
CA ASN A 107 14.98 10.95 -8.43
C ASN A 107 14.57 9.55 -8.84
N ILE A 108 14.53 8.64 -7.86
CA ILE A 108 13.85 7.35 -8.01
C ILE A 108 12.35 7.63 -8.00
N LEU A 109 11.61 7.16 -9.00
CA LEU A 109 10.20 7.47 -9.19
C LEU A 109 9.34 6.22 -9.11
N LEU A 110 8.33 6.27 -8.26
CA LEU A 110 7.25 5.28 -8.25
C LEU A 110 6.20 5.68 -9.31
N ARG A 111 6.12 4.92 -10.42
CA ARG A 111 5.24 5.25 -11.56
C ARG A 111 3.78 4.90 -11.33
N ASP A 112 3.50 3.75 -10.71
CA ASP A 112 2.15 3.20 -10.53
C ASP A 112 1.61 3.50 -9.13
N ASP A 113 1.15 4.74 -8.93
CA ASP A 113 0.56 5.17 -7.66
C ASP A 113 -0.97 5.23 -7.72
N LYS A 114 -1.59 4.22 -8.31
CA LYS A 114 -3.05 4.10 -8.32
C LYS A 114 -3.56 3.78 -6.92
N SER A 115 -4.68 4.40 -6.54
CA SER A 115 -5.35 4.07 -5.28
C SER A 115 -5.82 2.61 -5.28
N PHE A 116 -5.61 1.93 -4.16
CA PHE A 116 -6.07 0.56 -3.98
C PHE A 116 -7.60 0.49 -3.85
N PRO A 117 -8.21 -0.60 -4.29
CA PRO A 117 -9.61 -0.87 -3.98
C PRO A 117 -9.78 -1.29 -2.52
N PHE A 118 -10.93 -0.92 -1.96
CA PHE A 118 -11.43 -1.32 -0.65
C PHE A 118 -12.78 -1.99 -0.82
N ILE A 119 -13.18 -2.79 0.15
CA ILE A 119 -14.55 -3.21 0.36
C ILE A 119 -15.18 -2.22 1.33
N PHE A 120 -16.30 -1.67 0.96
CA PHE A 120 -17.08 -0.75 1.79
C PHE A 120 -18.38 -1.42 2.21
N ILE A 121 -18.71 -1.33 3.51
CA ILE A 121 -20.00 -1.72 4.09
C ILE A 121 -20.53 -0.50 4.84
N GLY A 122 -21.68 0.05 4.43
CA GLY A 122 -22.32 1.16 5.10
C GLY A 122 -22.82 0.78 6.50
N ASN A 123 -22.90 1.74 7.42
CA ASN A 123 -23.45 1.51 8.76
C ASN A 123 -24.65 2.41 9.11
N LYS A 124 -24.94 3.42 8.30
CA LYS A 124 -26.06 4.36 8.52
C LYS A 124 -27.40 3.87 7.96
N ASP A 125 -27.34 3.01 6.94
CA ASP A 125 -28.53 2.56 6.25
C ASP A 125 -29.09 1.29 6.90
N LYS A 126 -30.42 1.25 7.10
CA LYS A 126 -31.13 0.04 7.56
C LYS A 126 -30.73 -1.20 6.75
N TRP A 127 -30.54 -1.01 5.46
CA TRP A 127 -30.22 -2.05 4.49
C TRP A 127 -28.81 -1.82 3.92
N SER A 128 -27.77 -2.03 4.72
CA SER A 128 -26.38 -1.77 4.34
C SER A 128 -25.96 -2.50 3.07
N GLN A 129 -25.35 -1.78 2.15
CA GLN A 129 -24.82 -2.32 0.89
C GLN A 129 -23.35 -2.70 1.07
N ILE A 130 -22.97 -3.87 0.51
CA ILE A 130 -21.55 -4.19 0.31
C ILE A 130 -21.12 -3.84 -1.11
N LYS A 131 -20.04 -3.06 -1.24
CA LYS A 131 -19.51 -2.67 -2.55
C LYS A 131 -18.02 -2.43 -2.55
N ARG A 132 -17.43 -2.45 -3.76
CA ARG A 132 -16.06 -2.00 -3.96
C ARG A 132 -16.01 -0.48 -3.91
N HIS A 133 -15.03 0.04 -3.17
CA HIS A 133 -14.72 1.47 -3.10
C HIS A 133 -13.28 1.73 -3.57
N ARG A 134 -13.05 2.87 -4.21
CA ARG A 134 -11.73 3.36 -4.58
C ARG A 134 -11.66 4.88 -4.38
N GLY A 135 -10.53 5.38 -3.92
CA GLY A 135 -10.32 6.81 -3.68
C GLY A 135 -10.52 7.21 -2.21
N LYS A 136 -10.90 8.48 -1.98
CA LYS A 136 -11.07 9.03 -0.63
C LYS A 136 -12.23 8.35 0.11
N LYS A 137 -12.04 8.05 1.38
CA LYS A 137 -13.05 7.45 2.29
C LYS A 137 -13.99 8.55 2.79
N THR A 138 -14.97 8.94 1.98
CA THR A 138 -15.89 10.05 2.28
C THR A 138 -17.21 9.61 2.92
N LYS A 139 -17.59 8.34 2.75
CA LYS A 139 -18.86 7.80 3.29
C LYS A 139 -18.63 7.21 4.67
N GLU A 140 -19.61 7.40 5.57
CA GLU A 140 -19.60 6.75 6.88
C GLU A 140 -19.88 5.26 6.75
N GLY A 141 -19.03 4.44 7.33
CA GLY A 141 -19.09 2.99 7.27
C GLY A 141 -17.72 2.34 7.41
N PHE A 142 -17.68 1.06 7.19
CA PHE A 142 -16.49 0.24 7.35
C PHE A 142 -15.77 0.06 6.01
N TYR A 143 -14.46 0.32 6.01
CA TYR A 143 -13.59 0.15 4.85
C TYR A 143 -12.56 -0.93 5.14
N PHE A 144 -12.64 -2.03 4.43
CA PHE A 144 -11.71 -3.14 4.51
C PHE A 144 -10.78 -3.13 3.31
N GLY A 145 -9.48 -3.16 3.53
CA GLY A 145 -8.45 -3.06 2.49
C GLY A 145 -7.12 -2.55 3.06
N PRO A 146 -6.15 -2.24 2.23
CA PRO A 146 -6.22 -2.24 0.76
C PRO A 146 -6.18 -3.64 0.15
N PHE A 147 -6.89 -3.86 -0.96
CA PHE A 147 -6.77 -5.06 -1.79
C PHE A 147 -5.77 -4.81 -2.92
N ALA A 148 -4.99 -5.83 -3.28
CA ALA A 148 -4.01 -5.72 -4.35
C ALA A 148 -4.61 -5.37 -5.72
N SER A 149 -5.79 -5.87 -6.01
CA SER A 149 -6.47 -5.64 -7.29
C SER A 149 -7.99 -5.52 -7.14
N ALA A 150 -8.62 -4.94 -8.17
CA ALA A 150 -10.08 -4.93 -8.27
C ALA A 150 -10.67 -6.35 -8.34
N GLY A 151 -9.95 -7.28 -8.97
CA GLY A 151 -10.32 -8.69 -9.05
C GLY A 151 -10.39 -9.36 -7.67
N SER A 152 -9.36 -9.18 -6.83
CA SER A 152 -9.34 -9.73 -5.47
C SER A 152 -10.44 -9.13 -4.58
N ALA A 153 -10.68 -7.82 -4.68
CA ALA A 153 -11.79 -7.19 -3.95
C ALA A 153 -13.16 -7.73 -4.40
N ASN A 154 -13.39 -7.86 -5.70
CA ASN A 154 -14.65 -8.40 -6.24
C ASN A 154 -14.83 -9.89 -5.87
N TRP A 155 -13.76 -10.67 -5.90
CA TRP A 155 -13.82 -12.07 -5.45
C TRP A 155 -14.24 -12.16 -3.98
N THR A 156 -13.63 -11.36 -3.11
CA THR A 156 -13.97 -11.31 -1.68
C THR A 156 -15.43 -10.86 -1.46
N ILE A 157 -15.92 -9.86 -2.21
CA ILE A 157 -17.33 -9.43 -2.16
C ILE A 157 -18.25 -10.60 -2.52
N LYS A 158 -17.95 -11.33 -3.61
CA LYS A 158 -18.74 -12.51 -4.02
C LYS A 158 -18.76 -13.60 -2.95
N MET A 159 -17.65 -13.79 -2.24
CA MET A 159 -17.56 -14.77 -1.15
C MET A 159 -18.39 -14.33 0.07
N ILE A 160 -18.29 -13.05 0.47
CA ILE A 160 -19.10 -12.46 1.55
C ILE A 160 -20.59 -12.58 1.22
N GLN A 161 -21.00 -12.30 -0.02
CA GLN A 161 -22.38 -12.48 -0.46
C GLN A 161 -22.86 -13.93 -0.35
N LYS A 162 -22.00 -14.90 -0.71
CA LYS A 162 -22.35 -16.33 -0.62
C LYS A 162 -22.56 -16.78 0.81
N ILE A 163 -21.86 -16.17 1.78
CA ILE A 163 -21.93 -16.54 3.20
C ILE A 163 -23.03 -15.78 3.92
N PHE A 164 -23.11 -14.46 3.71
CA PHE A 164 -23.93 -13.55 4.50
C PHE A 164 -25.14 -13.00 3.73
N HIS A 165 -25.31 -13.34 2.47
CA HIS A 165 -26.45 -12.95 1.63
C HIS A 165 -26.71 -11.43 1.59
N LEU A 166 -25.67 -10.61 1.66
CA LEU A 166 -25.78 -9.15 1.67
C LEU A 166 -26.15 -8.61 0.28
N ARG A 167 -26.92 -7.52 0.25
CA ARG A 167 -27.23 -6.83 -1.00
C ARG A 167 -26.00 -6.11 -1.57
N VAL A 168 -25.92 -6.06 -2.89
CA VAL A 168 -24.91 -5.30 -3.67
C VAL A 168 -25.53 -4.26 -4.59
N CYS A 169 -26.85 -4.30 -4.79
CA CYS A 169 -27.55 -3.36 -5.65
C CYS A 169 -27.49 -1.93 -5.08
N ASP A 170 -27.43 -0.94 -5.96
CA ASP A 170 -27.48 0.47 -5.62
C ASP A 170 -28.84 0.87 -5.04
N ASP A 171 -28.87 1.96 -4.26
CA ASP A 171 -30.06 2.38 -3.53
C ASP A 171 -31.23 2.75 -4.43
N THR A 172 -30.96 3.28 -5.63
CA THR A 172 -31.99 3.53 -6.65
C THR A 172 -32.68 2.25 -7.12
N VAL A 173 -31.86 1.22 -7.39
CA VAL A 173 -32.38 -0.11 -7.79
C VAL A 173 -33.10 -0.78 -6.62
N PHE A 174 -32.61 -0.62 -5.40
CA PHE A 174 -33.19 -1.19 -4.19
C PHE A 174 -34.59 -0.65 -3.92
N LYS A 175 -34.75 0.68 -3.98
CA LYS A 175 -36.03 1.38 -3.65
C LYS A 175 -37.14 1.11 -4.68
N ASN A 176 -36.77 0.85 -5.93
CA ASN A 176 -37.72 0.70 -7.04
C ASN A 176 -38.02 -0.78 -7.37
N ARG A 177 -37.69 -1.71 -6.45
CA ARG A 177 -37.89 -3.13 -6.70
C ARG A 177 -39.21 -3.64 -6.14
N GLU A 178 -39.99 -4.24 -6.99
CA GLU A 178 -41.27 -4.87 -6.63
C GLU A 178 -41.18 -6.41 -6.50
N ARG A 179 -40.14 -7.01 -7.09
CA ARG A 179 -39.90 -8.47 -7.04
C ARG A 179 -38.45 -8.80 -6.82
N PRO A 180 -38.13 -9.98 -6.20
CA PRO A 180 -36.76 -10.36 -5.92
C PRO A 180 -35.95 -10.54 -7.21
N CYS A 181 -34.68 -10.21 -7.16
CA CYS A 181 -33.77 -10.39 -8.31
C CYS A 181 -33.15 -11.79 -8.31
N ILE A 182 -32.43 -12.08 -9.39
CA ILE A 182 -31.71 -13.35 -9.54
C ILE A 182 -30.78 -13.68 -8.36
N LEU A 183 -30.19 -12.66 -7.70
CA LEU A 183 -29.31 -12.89 -6.55
C LEU A 183 -30.06 -13.52 -5.36
N TYR A 184 -31.34 -13.23 -5.17
CA TYR A 184 -32.17 -13.92 -4.20
C TYR A 184 -32.39 -15.39 -4.60
N GLN A 185 -32.77 -15.60 -5.85
CA GLN A 185 -33.03 -16.97 -6.37
C GLN A 185 -31.80 -17.88 -6.25
N ILE A 186 -30.61 -17.35 -6.54
CA ILE A 186 -29.34 -18.11 -6.42
C ILE A 186 -28.73 -18.06 -4.99
N LYS A 187 -29.52 -17.70 -3.98
CA LYS A 187 -29.15 -17.64 -2.55
C LYS A 187 -27.88 -16.82 -2.28
N ARG A 188 -27.78 -15.64 -2.91
CA ARG A 188 -26.70 -14.66 -2.69
C ARG A 188 -27.17 -13.34 -2.12
N CYS A 189 -28.47 -13.17 -1.90
CA CYS A 189 -29.09 -12.01 -1.27
C CYS A 189 -30.31 -12.48 -0.50
N SER A 190 -30.54 -11.92 0.68
CA SER A 190 -31.70 -12.25 1.53
C SER A 190 -33.00 -11.56 1.11
N GLY A 191 -32.99 -10.74 0.04
CA GLY A 191 -34.19 -10.10 -0.51
C GLY A 191 -34.78 -8.97 0.33
N PRO A 192 -33.97 -8.11 0.96
CA PRO A 192 -34.49 -7.03 1.83
C PRO A 192 -35.31 -5.98 1.08
N CYS A 193 -35.13 -5.86 -0.26
CA CYS A 193 -35.90 -4.94 -1.10
C CYS A 193 -37.38 -5.31 -1.26
N VAL A 194 -37.74 -6.55 -0.96
CA VAL A 194 -39.13 -7.06 -1.05
C VAL A 194 -39.65 -7.62 0.28
N GLY A 195 -38.96 -7.29 1.39
CA GLY A 195 -39.38 -7.64 2.74
C GLY A 195 -39.20 -9.12 3.14
N TYR A 196 -38.35 -9.87 2.45
CA TYR A 196 -38.11 -11.31 2.76
C TYR A 196 -37.21 -11.54 3.98
N ILE A 197 -36.64 -10.49 4.55
CA ILE A 197 -35.87 -10.47 5.78
C ILE A 197 -36.24 -9.19 6.56
N ASP A 198 -36.33 -9.29 7.87
CA ASP A 198 -36.55 -8.13 8.72
C ASP A 198 -35.26 -7.31 8.96
N GLU A 199 -35.42 -6.05 9.39
CA GLU A 199 -34.31 -5.12 9.60
C GLU A 199 -33.31 -5.62 10.66
N SER A 200 -33.81 -6.22 11.73
CA SER A 200 -32.99 -6.69 12.86
C SER A 200 -32.14 -7.90 12.47
N GLU A 201 -32.72 -8.83 11.71
CA GLU A 201 -32.02 -10.01 11.20
C GLU A 201 -30.99 -9.62 10.14
N TYR A 202 -31.34 -8.69 9.22
CA TYR A 202 -30.39 -8.20 8.23
C TYR A 202 -29.21 -7.48 8.89
N LYS A 203 -29.46 -6.65 9.90
CA LYS A 203 -28.40 -5.96 10.65
C LYS A 203 -27.44 -6.94 11.32
N ARG A 204 -27.94 -8.02 11.97
CA ARG A 204 -27.09 -9.07 12.54
C ARG A 204 -26.20 -9.72 11.47
N THR A 205 -26.76 -9.96 10.28
CA THR A 205 -26.01 -10.53 9.16
C THR A 205 -24.91 -9.58 8.66
N VAL A 206 -25.16 -8.26 8.68
CA VAL A 206 -24.16 -7.23 8.35
C VAL A 206 -23.04 -7.21 9.40
N ASP A 207 -23.40 -7.24 10.69
CA ASP A 207 -22.45 -7.25 11.82
C ASP A 207 -21.56 -8.50 11.77
N ASP A 208 -22.15 -9.68 11.50
CA ASP A 208 -21.41 -10.93 11.29
C ASP A 208 -20.42 -10.83 10.11
N ALA A 209 -20.82 -10.20 9.01
CA ALA A 209 -19.94 -9.99 7.86
C ALA A 209 -18.79 -9.04 8.19
N ILE A 210 -19.04 -7.98 8.95
CA ILE A 210 -18.02 -7.04 9.44
C ILE A 210 -17.03 -7.77 10.37
N GLU A 211 -17.52 -8.56 11.32
CA GLU A 211 -16.67 -9.36 12.22
C GLU A 211 -15.82 -10.38 11.45
N PHE A 212 -16.40 -11.03 10.43
CA PHE A 212 -15.68 -11.96 9.57
C PHE A 212 -14.53 -11.32 8.83
N VAL A 213 -14.77 -10.20 8.14
CA VAL A 213 -13.72 -9.47 7.39
C VAL A 213 -12.68 -8.87 8.33
N SER A 214 -13.07 -8.55 9.57
CA SER A 214 -12.17 -8.12 10.65
C SER A 214 -11.32 -9.27 11.24
N GLY A 215 -11.46 -10.52 10.76
CA GLY A 215 -10.63 -11.65 11.16
C GLY A 215 -11.19 -12.51 12.32
N LYS A 216 -12.41 -12.26 12.79
CA LYS A 216 -13.07 -13.02 13.85
C LYS A 216 -13.81 -14.25 13.34
N SER A 217 -13.30 -14.90 12.31
CA SER A 217 -13.95 -16.00 11.59
C SER A 217 -14.32 -17.21 12.47
N ARG A 218 -13.51 -17.52 13.49
CA ARG A 218 -13.81 -18.64 14.42
C ARG A 218 -15.07 -18.38 15.27
N LYS A 219 -15.28 -17.13 15.72
CA LYS A 219 -16.47 -16.74 16.47
C LYS A 219 -17.73 -16.92 15.62
N ILE A 220 -17.66 -16.45 14.37
CA ILE A 220 -18.76 -16.57 13.41
C ILE A 220 -19.07 -18.04 13.10
N GLN A 221 -18.04 -18.84 12.87
CA GLN A 221 -18.22 -20.27 12.61
C GLN A 221 -18.93 -20.97 13.77
N LYS A 222 -18.50 -20.70 15.02
CA LYS A 222 -19.14 -21.26 16.21
C LYS A 222 -20.61 -20.84 16.31
N ASN A 223 -20.88 -19.53 16.14
CA ASN A 223 -22.25 -19.00 16.18
C ASN A 223 -23.17 -19.65 15.14
N LEU A 224 -22.67 -19.84 13.90
CA LEU A 224 -23.44 -20.52 12.84
C LEU A 224 -23.64 -22.00 13.14
N SER A 225 -22.67 -22.70 13.77
CA SER A 225 -22.82 -24.07 14.24
C SER A 225 -23.92 -24.19 15.31
N ASP A 226 -23.87 -23.33 16.32
CA ASP A 226 -24.87 -23.31 17.40
C ASP A 226 -26.29 -23.05 16.87
N GLN A 227 -26.40 -22.15 15.85
CA GLN A 227 -27.68 -21.89 15.17
C GLN A 227 -28.15 -23.09 14.33
N MET A 228 -27.24 -23.77 13.65
CA MET A 228 -27.54 -24.94 12.83
C MET A 228 -28.05 -26.08 13.71
N GLU A 229 -27.42 -26.34 14.86
CA GLU A 229 -27.85 -27.36 15.84
C GLU A 229 -29.26 -27.05 16.35
N LYS A 230 -29.52 -25.80 16.79
CA LYS A 230 -30.86 -25.39 17.24
C LYS A 230 -31.95 -25.56 16.16
N ALA A 231 -31.63 -25.20 14.91
CA ALA A 231 -32.56 -25.40 13.79
C ALA A 231 -32.84 -26.90 13.54
N SER A 232 -31.82 -27.73 13.69
CA SER A 232 -31.95 -29.18 13.57
C SER A 232 -32.80 -29.79 14.73
N GLU A 233 -32.59 -29.34 15.95
CA GLU A 233 -33.39 -29.76 17.14
C GLU A 233 -34.85 -29.35 17.01
N SER A 234 -35.14 -28.18 16.39
CA SER A 234 -36.50 -27.73 16.11
C SER A 234 -37.08 -28.32 14.82
N LEU A 235 -36.43 -29.31 14.20
CA LEU A 235 -36.81 -29.96 12.94
C LEU A 235 -36.92 -29.01 11.72
N ASP A 236 -36.34 -27.82 11.80
CA ASP A 236 -36.23 -26.86 10.68
C ASP A 236 -35.02 -27.24 9.80
N PHE A 237 -35.15 -28.33 9.07
CA PHE A 237 -34.08 -28.87 8.24
C PHE A 237 -33.70 -27.98 7.07
N GLU A 238 -34.60 -27.13 6.58
CA GLU A 238 -34.29 -26.18 5.52
C GLU A 238 -33.31 -25.11 6.05
N LYS A 239 -33.61 -24.52 7.19
CA LYS A 239 -32.72 -23.54 7.86
C LYS A 239 -31.39 -24.17 8.27
N ALA A 240 -31.41 -25.38 8.82
CA ALA A 240 -30.19 -26.11 9.16
C ALA A 240 -29.32 -26.39 7.93
N GLY A 241 -29.92 -26.73 6.79
CA GLY A 241 -29.23 -26.93 5.52
C GLY A 241 -28.56 -25.66 4.99
N ILE A 242 -29.26 -24.52 5.06
CA ILE A 242 -28.69 -23.21 4.70
C ILE A 242 -27.48 -22.86 5.57
N LEU A 243 -27.58 -23.02 6.89
CA LEU A 243 -26.50 -22.74 7.84
C LEU A 243 -25.29 -23.65 7.62
N ARG A 244 -25.51 -24.96 7.36
CA ARG A 244 -24.47 -25.91 6.97
C ARG A 244 -23.69 -25.44 5.74
N ASP A 245 -24.40 -25.00 4.70
CA ASP A 245 -23.79 -24.57 3.44
C ASP A 245 -23.00 -23.25 3.60
N ARG A 246 -23.45 -22.37 4.50
CA ARG A 246 -22.70 -21.18 4.93
C ARG A 246 -21.39 -21.57 5.66
N ILE A 247 -21.44 -22.49 6.62
CA ILE A 247 -20.27 -23.02 7.35
C ILE A 247 -19.28 -23.68 6.37
N LYS A 248 -19.79 -24.49 5.42
CA LYS A 248 -18.96 -25.10 4.37
C LYS A 248 -18.24 -24.06 3.52
N SER A 249 -18.92 -22.98 3.16
CA SER A 249 -18.34 -21.87 2.41
C SER A 249 -17.27 -21.11 3.22
N LEU A 250 -17.47 -20.92 4.54
CA LEU A 250 -16.48 -20.37 5.46
C LEU A 250 -15.22 -21.25 5.52
N ASN A 251 -15.40 -22.59 5.65
CA ASN A 251 -14.30 -23.54 5.72
C ASN A 251 -13.43 -23.53 4.44
N ILE A 252 -14.04 -23.38 3.26
CA ILE A 252 -13.33 -23.27 1.98
C ILE A 252 -12.45 -22.02 1.98
N ILE A 253 -12.95 -20.89 2.48
CA ILE A 253 -12.16 -19.64 2.56
C ILE A 253 -11.01 -19.82 3.57
N GLN A 254 -11.27 -20.38 4.74
CA GLN A 254 -10.24 -20.61 5.75
C GLN A 254 -9.16 -21.59 5.28
N SER A 255 -9.51 -22.61 4.51
CA SER A 255 -8.54 -23.57 3.98
C SER A 255 -7.66 -22.95 2.89
N SER A 256 -8.21 -22.11 2.02
CA SER A 256 -7.42 -21.35 1.06
C SER A 256 -6.50 -20.29 1.70
N GLN A 257 -6.79 -19.92 2.95
CA GLN A 257 -6.02 -18.95 3.74
C GLN A 257 -4.93 -19.59 4.62
N ARG A 258 -4.87 -20.92 4.74
CA ARG A 258 -3.81 -21.64 5.49
C ARG A 258 -2.39 -21.38 4.96
N ILE A 259 -2.25 -20.66 3.85
CA ILE A 259 -0.97 -20.20 3.26
C ILE A 259 -0.29 -19.09 4.11
N ASN A 260 -0.96 -18.54 5.12
CA ASN A 260 -0.33 -17.58 6.04
C ASN A 260 0.46 -18.28 7.15
N GLU A 261 1.48 -19.06 6.78
CA GLU A 261 2.38 -19.74 7.74
C GLU A 261 3.07 -18.76 8.70
N ALA A 262 3.19 -17.49 8.33
CA ALA A 262 3.86 -16.45 9.13
C ALA A 262 2.96 -15.83 10.21
N ASN A 263 1.68 -16.20 10.30
CA ASN A 263 0.69 -15.67 11.25
C ASN A 263 0.65 -14.14 11.31
N LEU A 264 0.84 -13.48 10.15
CA LEU A 264 0.85 -12.03 10.02
C LEU A 264 -0.58 -11.49 10.16
N VAL A 265 -0.82 -10.67 11.19
CA VAL A 265 -2.14 -10.09 11.49
C VAL A 265 -2.43 -8.89 10.59
N GLU A 266 -1.53 -7.89 10.64
CA GLU A 266 -1.59 -6.66 9.85
C GLU A 266 -0.17 -6.31 9.40
N ALA A 267 0.19 -6.68 8.18
CA ALA A 267 1.53 -6.48 7.66
C ALA A 267 1.54 -6.27 6.14
N ASP A 268 2.51 -5.50 5.67
CA ASP A 268 2.93 -5.48 4.28
C ASP A 268 4.31 -6.12 4.17
N VAL A 269 4.44 -7.11 3.28
CA VAL A 269 5.70 -7.77 2.98
C VAL A 269 6.19 -7.23 1.65
N ILE A 270 7.33 -6.53 1.66
CA ILE A 270 7.86 -5.80 0.53
C ILE A 270 9.21 -6.40 0.14
N ALA A 271 9.28 -6.99 -1.02
CA ALA A 271 10.49 -7.59 -1.54
C ALA A 271 10.87 -6.96 -2.88
N ALA A 272 12.17 -6.70 -3.06
CA ALA A 272 12.72 -6.14 -4.28
C ALA A 272 13.65 -7.15 -4.95
N TYR A 273 13.55 -7.24 -6.27
CA TYR A 273 14.45 -8.00 -7.12
C TYR A 273 14.92 -7.12 -8.27
N LYS A 274 16.24 -7.14 -8.53
CA LYS A 274 16.86 -6.33 -9.58
C LYS A 274 17.65 -7.22 -10.51
N GLU A 275 17.43 -7.08 -11.81
CA GLU A 275 18.15 -7.77 -12.88
C GLU A 275 18.25 -6.86 -14.10
N SER A 276 19.40 -6.91 -14.79
CA SER A 276 19.65 -6.16 -16.03
C SER A 276 19.30 -4.66 -15.95
N GLY A 277 19.56 -4.03 -14.78
CA GLY A 277 19.30 -2.61 -14.56
C GLY A 277 17.83 -2.24 -14.32
N GLN A 278 16.92 -3.21 -14.29
CA GLN A 278 15.53 -3.03 -13.95
C GLN A 278 15.21 -3.60 -12.55
N THR A 279 14.20 -3.06 -11.89
CA THR A 279 13.80 -3.54 -10.57
C THR A 279 12.29 -3.75 -10.52
N CYS A 280 11.88 -4.90 -10.00
CA CYS A 280 10.52 -5.17 -9.59
C CYS A 280 10.46 -5.19 -8.05
N ILE A 281 9.49 -4.49 -7.50
CA ILE A 281 9.16 -4.53 -6.07
C ILE A 281 7.80 -5.18 -5.93
N GLN A 282 7.74 -6.30 -5.21
CA GLN A 282 6.53 -7.02 -4.92
C GLN A 282 6.05 -6.70 -3.52
N VAL A 283 4.78 -6.32 -3.40
CA VAL A 283 4.13 -6.04 -2.12
C VAL A 283 3.02 -7.04 -1.89
N PHE A 284 3.06 -7.77 -0.76
CA PHE A 284 1.99 -8.65 -0.29
C PHE A 284 1.26 -7.98 0.86
N PHE A 285 -0.06 -7.97 0.81
CA PHE A 285 -0.93 -7.32 1.79
C PHE A 285 -1.53 -8.35 2.74
N TYR A 286 -1.16 -8.30 4.01
CA TYR A 286 -1.74 -9.12 5.06
C TYR A 286 -2.62 -8.25 5.96
N ARG A 287 -3.91 -8.59 6.08
CA ARG A 287 -4.88 -7.94 6.95
C ARG A 287 -5.74 -9.02 7.60
N SER A 288 -6.02 -8.86 8.90
CA SER A 288 -6.85 -9.81 9.66
C SER A 288 -6.36 -11.26 9.53
N LYS A 289 -5.05 -11.49 9.51
CA LYS A 289 -4.39 -12.79 9.28
C LYS A 289 -4.61 -13.39 7.89
N GLN A 290 -5.14 -12.63 6.94
CA GLN A 290 -5.42 -13.08 5.57
C GLN A 290 -4.51 -12.39 4.58
N ASN A 291 -4.09 -13.12 3.55
CA ASN A 291 -3.40 -12.54 2.40
C ASN A 291 -4.45 -11.94 1.45
N TRP A 292 -4.49 -10.61 1.34
CA TRP A 292 -5.41 -9.88 0.46
C TRP A 292 -4.85 -9.64 -0.94
N GLY A 293 -3.84 -10.42 -1.31
CA GLY A 293 -3.21 -10.39 -2.60
C GLY A 293 -1.86 -9.69 -2.59
N ASN A 294 -1.29 -9.57 -3.79
CA ASN A 294 0.01 -8.94 -4.01
C ASN A 294 -0.02 -8.07 -5.26
N GLN A 295 0.92 -7.13 -5.34
CA GLN A 295 1.08 -6.27 -6.51
C GLN A 295 2.55 -6.01 -6.79
N ALA A 296 2.90 -6.04 -8.08
CA ALA A 296 4.21 -5.67 -8.59
C ALA A 296 4.27 -4.18 -8.91
N PHE A 297 5.43 -3.57 -8.65
CA PHE A 297 5.75 -2.18 -8.95
C PHE A 297 7.11 -2.11 -9.64
N PHE A 298 7.22 -1.24 -10.63
CA PHE A 298 8.43 -1.06 -11.43
C PHE A 298 8.91 0.39 -11.29
N PRO A 299 9.70 0.72 -10.22
CA PRO A 299 10.22 2.06 -10.02
C PRO A 299 11.19 2.44 -11.14
N LYS A 300 11.15 3.70 -11.58
CA LYS A 300 12.14 4.24 -12.51
C LYS A 300 13.35 4.72 -11.72
N HIS A 301 14.51 4.19 -12.02
CA HIS A 301 15.78 4.55 -11.40
C HIS A 301 16.92 4.42 -12.39
N ASP A 302 18.12 4.80 -11.97
CA ASP A 302 19.35 4.56 -12.73
C ASP A 302 19.70 3.06 -12.71
N PRO A 303 20.18 2.45 -13.81
CA PRO A 303 20.56 1.04 -13.83
C PRO A 303 21.59 0.64 -12.76
N ASP A 304 22.47 1.56 -12.36
CA ASP A 304 23.53 1.31 -11.38
C ASP A 304 23.08 1.60 -9.93
N GLU A 305 21.83 2.04 -9.70
CA GLU A 305 21.34 2.38 -8.38
C GLU A 305 21.30 1.16 -7.44
N ASN A 306 21.67 1.36 -6.19
CA ASN A 306 21.66 0.32 -5.17
C ASN A 306 20.24 -0.09 -4.79
N LEU A 307 19.99 -1.40 -4.67
CA LEU A 307 18.66 -1.94 -4.36
C LEU A 307 18.11 -1.43 -3.03
N GLY A 308 18.96 -1.22 -2.02
CA GLY A 308 18.56 -0.65 -0.73
C GLY A 308 18.08 0.80 -0.85
N ASN A 309 18.69 1.61 -1.70
CA ASN A 309 18.24 2.98 -1.97
C ASN A 309 16.92 2.99 -2.75
N ILE A 310 16.74 2.05 -3.68
CA ILE A 310 15.49 1.88 -4.43
C ILE A 310 14.35 1.51 -3.47
N LEU A 311 14.60 0.56 -2.57
CA LEU A 311 13.63 0.11 -1.59
C LEU A 311 13.31 1.22 -0.56
N ASN A 312 14.32 1.98 -0.10
CA ASN A 312 14.14 3.14 0.78
C ASN A 312 13.22 4.20 0.16
N SER A 313 13.51 4.59 -1.07
CA SER A 313 12.71 5.56 -1.82
C SER A 313 11.30 5.05 -2.13
N PHE A 314 11.18 3.75 -2.40
CA PHE A 314 9.89 3.11 -2.62
C PHE A 314 9.01 3.19 -1.37
N VAL A 315 9.51 2.77 -0.20
CA VAL A 315 8.73 2.76 1.05
C VAL A 315 8.25 4.16 1.40
N SER A 316 9.13 5.17 1.29
CA SER A 316 8.80 6.57 1.59
C SER A 316 7.68 7.11 0.67
N GLN A 317 7.76 6.84 -0.64
CA GLN A 317 6.75 7.30 -1.61
C GLN A 317 5.47 6.47 -1.55
N PHE A 318 5.58 5.16 -1.30
CA PHE A 318 4.46 4.24 -1.28
C PHE A 318 3.44 4.57 -0.21
N TYR A 319 3.91 4.88 1.00
CA TYR A 319 3.05 5.19 2.14
C TYR A 319 2.66 6.67 2.24
N GLU A 320 3.05 7.52 1.30
CA GLU A 320 2.65 8.94 1.32
C GLU A 320 1.12 9.11 1.38
N ASN A 321 0.38 8.39 0.51
CA ASN A 321 -1.10 8.48 0.41
C ASN A 321 -1.81 7.15 0.72
N LYS A 322 -1.16 6.20 1.38
CA LYS A 322 -1.73 4.90 1.71
C LYS A 322 -1.75 4.70 3.22
N SER A 323 -2.72 3.93 3.69
CA SER A 323 -2.76 3.48 5.09
C SER A 323 -1.59 2.56 5.38
N VAL A 324 -0.95 2.78 6.53
CA VAL A 324 0.23 2.02 6.94
C VAL A 324 -0.20 0.89 7.88
N PRO A 325 0.24 -0.35 7.65
CA PRO A 325 0.02 -1.45 8.60
C PRO A 325 0.90 -1.28 9.84
N SER A 326 0.58 -1.98 10.91
CA SER A 326 1.41 -2.00 12.13
C SER A 326 2.79 -2.63 11.89
N SER A 327 2.95 -3.47 10.87
CA SER A 327 4.21 -4.13 10.53
C SER A 327 4.53 -4.02 9.04
N ILE A 328 5.76 -3.63 8.72
CA ILE A 328 6.32 -3.65 7.38
C ILE A 328 7.54 -4.58 7.40
N ILE A 329 7.55 -5.60 6.55
CA ILE A 329 8.62 -6.59 6.48
C ILE A 329 9.32 -6.44 5.14
N LEU A 330 10.61 -6.14 5.18
CA LEU A 330 11.43 -5.88 3.99
C LEU A 330 12.32 -7.06 3.65
N SER A 331 12.67 -7.20 2.37
CA SER A 331 13.64 -8.18 1.90
C SER A 331 15.08 -7.86 2.30
N GLN A 332 15.38 -6.60 2.57
CA GLN A 332 16.71 -6.15 3.02
C GLN A 332 16.63 -4.86 3.83
N GLU A 333 17.74 -4.52 4.51
CA GLU A 333 17.84 -3.28 5.28
C GLU A 333 17.81 -2.04 4.37
N ILE A 334 17.24 -0.96 4.92
CA ILE A 334 17.20 0.36 4.31
C ILE A 334 17.87 1.38 5.22
N LYS A 335 18.54 2.38 4.63
CA LYS A 335 19.36 3.34 5.40
C LYS A 335 18.55 4.18 6.37
N GLU A 336 17.36 4.59 6.00
CA GLU A 336 16.52 5.52 6.75
C GLU A 336 15.39 4.82 7.53
N LYS A 337 15.58 3.56 7.88
CA LYS A 337 14.58 2.74 8.58
C LYS A 337 13.97 3.48 9.78
N ILE A 338 14.81 3.98 10.70
CA ILE A 338 14.37 4.64 11.95
C ILE A 338 13.56 5.90 11.66
N LEU A 339 14.00 6.71 10.69
CA LEU A 339 13.28 7.93 10.30
C LEU A 339 11.93 7.60 9.69
N ILE A 340 11.86 6.61 8.79
CA ILE A 340 10.63 6.18 8.14
C ILE A 340 9.66 5.60 9.18
N GLU A 341 10.10 4.73 10.09
CA GLU A 341 9.28 4.21 11.19
C GLU A 341 8.65 5.32 12.03
N LYS A 342 9.49 6.28 12.47
CA LYS A 342 9.03 7.44 13.25
C LYS A 342 8.00 8.26 12.48
N THR A 343 8.28 8.57 11.22
CA THR A 343 7.39 9.39 10.38
C THR A 343 6.05 8.69 10.14
N LEU A 344 6.07 7.39 9.83
CA LEU A 344 4.85 6.61 9.60
C LEU A 344 4.04 6.42 10.88
N THR A 345 4.70 6.24 12.03
CA THR A 345 4.07 6.19 13.36
C THR A 345 3.36 7.50 13.69
N GLN A 346 4.00 8.65 13.45
CA GLN A 346 3.39 9.97 13.64
C GLN A 346 2.19 10.20 12.72
N LYS A 347 2.32 9.79 11.45
CA LYS A 347 1.26 9.94 10.45
C LYS A 347 0.00 9.14 10.79
N GLU A 348 0.15 7.90 11.23
CA GLU A 348 -0.98 6.99 11.49
C GLU A 348 -1.53 7.09 12.92
N GLY A 349 -0.81 7.74 13.84
CA GLY A 349 -1.17 7.79 15.27
C GLY A 349 -1.08 6.44 15.98
N LYS A 350 -0.46 5.42 15.35
CA LYS A 350 -0.23 4.08 15.91
C LYS A 350 1.20 3.63 15.59
N GLN A 351 1.75 2.77 16.45
CA GLN A 351 3.10 2.27 16.25
C GLN A 351 3.23 1.45 14.96
N VAL A 352 4.20 1.81 14.14
CA VAL A 352 4.60 1.12 12.93
C VAL A 352 6.00 0.55 13.14
N ASN A 353 6.19 -0.72 12.80
CA ASN A 353 7.48 -1.41 12.92
C ASN A 353 7.96 -1.87 11.53
N ILE A 354 9.19 -1.47 11.16
CA ILE A 354 9.86 -1.93 9.94
C ILE A 354 10.91 -2.97 10.34
N SER A 355 10.87 -4.15 9.75
CA SER A 355 11.79 -5.25 10.04
C SER A 355 12.26 -5.96 8.79
N VAL A 356 13.40 -6.62 8.88
CA VAL A 356 13.91 -7.52 7.83
C VAL A 356 13.80 -8.94 8.33
N ALA A 357 13.21 -9.82 7.51
CA ALA A 357 13.05 -11.22 7.86
C ALA A 357 14.37 -11.97 7.67
N LYS A 358 14.95 -12.48 8.78
CA LYS A 358 16.22 -13.23 8.75
C LYS A 358 16.01 -14.75 8.90
N LYS A 359 14.89 -15.20 9.47
CA LYS A 359 14.61 -16.62 9.73
C LYS A 359 13.11 -16.91 9.87
N GLY A 360 12.76 -18.20 9.87
CA GLY A 360 11.41 -18.69 10.15
C GLY A 360 10.40 -18.44 9.03
N SER A 361 9.14 -18.45 9.38
CA SER A 361 8.01 -18.31 8.45
C SER A 361 7.97 -16.97 7.72
N LYS A 362 8.42 -15.88 8.35
CA LYS A 362 8.53 -14.56 7.69
C LYS A 362 9.51 -14.58 6.52
N LEU A 363 10.63 -15.31 6.67
CA LEU A 363 11.60 -15.46 5.58
C LEU A 363 11.01 -16.25 4.40
N LYS A 364 10.20 -17.29 4.66
CA LYS A 364 9.51 -18.02 3.59
C LYS A 364 8.61 -17.09 2.75
N VAL A 365 7.86 -16.20 3.40
CA VAL A 365 7.00 -15.22 2.72
C VAL A 365 7.83 -14.21 1.92
N ILE A 366 8.94 -13.73 2.46
CA ILE A 366 9.88 -12.85 1.73
C ILE A 366 10.44 -13.56 0.50
N ASN A 367 10.87 -14.81 0.62
CA ASN A 367 11.40 -15.57 -0.51
C ASN A 367 10.35 -15.80 -1.60
N GLN A 368 9.09 -16.02 -1.21
CA GLN A 368 7.98 -16.09 -2.16
C GLN A 368 7.76 -14.74 -2.85
N ALA A 369 7.85 -13.63 -2.12
CA ALA A 369 7.72 -12.29 -2.70
C ALA A 369 8.88 -11.95 -3.63
N ILE A 370 10.13 -12.36 -3.30
CA ILE A 370 11.30 -12.23 -4.19
C ILE A 370 11.08 -13.04 -5.47
N LYS A 371 10.61 -14.30 -5.35
CA LYS A 371 10.31 -15.14 -6.51
C LYS A 371 9.27 -14.49 -7.41
N ASN A 372 8.16 -13.99 -6.85
CA ASN A 372 7.15 -13.28 -7.61
C ASN A 372 7.68 -11.99 -8.26
N ALA A 373 8.60 -11.27 -7.59
CA ALA A 373 9.25 -10.09 -8.16
C ALA A 373 10.12 -10.47 -9.37
N LYS A 374 10.85 -11.58 -9.27
CA LYS A 374 11.64 -12.12 -10.36
C LYS A 374 10.77 -12.55 -11.54
N ASP A 375 9.72 -13.34 -11.27
CA ASP A 375 8.80 -13.84 -12.30
C ASP A 375 8.03 -12.68 -13.00
N SER A 376 7.83 -11.55 -12.29
CA SER A 376 7.19 -10.36 -12.87
C SER A 376 8.14 -9.47 -13.68
N LEU A 377 9.45 -9.66 -13.54
CA LEU A 377 10.46 -8.91 -14.28
C LEU A 377 10.81 -9.58 -15.61
N ASN A 378 10.67 -10.91 -15.67
CA ASN A 378 10.81 -11.73 -16.87
C ASN A 378 9.52 -11.71 -17.72
#